data_2310279bedcf37ef892a8c41066c76b2
#
_entry.id   2310279bedcf37ef892a8c41066c76b2
#
_cell.length_a   1.000
_cell.length_b   1.000
_cell.length_c   1.000
_cell.angle_alpha   90.00
_cell.angle_beta   90.00
_cell.angle_gamma   90.00
#
_symmetry.space_group_name_H-M   'P 1'
#
loop_
_entity.id
_entity.type
_entity.pdbx_description
1 polymer ?
#
loop_
_entity_poly.entity_id
_entity_poly.type
_entity_poly.pdbx_seq_one_letter_code
_entity_poly.pdbx_strand_id
1 'polypeptide(L)' 'MEDNTNVNAAILERLEKVVQSLQENSVKMGQLL' A
#
# COMPACT_ATOMS: atom_id res chain seq x y z
N MET A 1 -3.77 27.12 9.84
CA MET A 1 -2.67 26.36 9.24
C MET A 1 -3.07 24.90 9.11
N GLU A 2 -2.75 24.31 7.99
CA GLU A 2 -3.17 22.94 7.74
C GLU A 2 -2.40 21.95 8.56
N ASP A 3 -3.10 20.90 8.92
CA ASP A 3 -2.52 19.82 9.68
C ASP A 3 -2.03 18.74 8.72
N ASN A 4 -0.72 18.65 8.55
CA ASN A 4 -0.14 17.68 7.64
C ASN A 4 -0.27 16.25 8.14
N THR A 5 -0.63 16.10 9.41
CA THR A 5 -0.76 14.76 9.99
C THR A 5 -1.81 13.94 9.26
N ASN A 6 -2.97 14.57 8.95
CA ASN A 6 -4.03 13.86 8.23
C ASN A 6 -3.59 13.49 6.83
N VAL A 7 -2.87 14.39 6.17
CA VAL A 7 -2.38 14.12 4.82
C VAL A 7 -1.37 12.99 4.84
N ASN A 8 -0.47 13.01 5.79
CA ASN A 8 0.53 11.96 5.90
C ASN A 8 -0.11 10.61 6.19
N ALA A 9 -1.13 10.60 7.04
CA ALA A 9 -1.83 9.35 7.34
C ALA A 9 -2.52 8.80 6.10
N ALA A 10 -3.12 9.67 5.29
CA ALA A 10 -3.79 9.24 4.08
C ALA A 10 -2.80 8.67 3.08
N ILE A 11 -1.65 9.31 2.95
CA ILE A 11 -0.60 8.85 2.05
C ILE A 11 -0.08 7.48 2.50
N LEU A 12 0.14 7.34 3.79
CA LEU A 12 0.62 6.08 4.34
C LEU A 12 -0.37 4.96 4.08
N GLU A 13 -1.66 5.26 4.25
CA GLU A 13 -2.70 4.28 4.01
C GLU A 13 -2.69 3.79 2.56
N ARG A 14 -2.53 4.72 1.63
CA ARG A 14 -2.47 4.37 0.22
C ARG A 14 -1.24 3.53 -0.09
N LEU A 15 -0.13 3.92 0.53
CA LEU A 15 1.11 3.18 0.34
C LEU A 15 0.97 1.75 0.83
N GLU A 16 0.33 1.56 1.96
CA GLU A 16 0.12 0.23 2.51
C GLU A 16 -0.74 -0.61 1.58
N LYS A 17 -1.74 -0.01 0.96
CA LYS A 17 -2.57 -0.74 0.01
C LYS A 17 -1.77 -1.19 -1.19
N VAL A 18 -0.89 -0.33 -1.69
CA VAL A 18 -0.05 -0.68 -2.82
C VAL A 18 0.88 -1.83 -2.44
N VAL A 19 1.45 -1.78 -1.25
CA VAL A 19 2.32 -2.85 -0.78
C VAL A 19 1.56 -4.16 -0.67
N GLN A 20 0.34 -4.11 -0.16
CA GLN A 20 -0.49 -5.32 -0.06
C GLN A 20 -0.77 -5.89 -1.45
N SER A 21 -1.09 -5.04 -2.42
CA SER A 21 -1.34 -5.50 -3.78
C SER A 21 -0.11 -6.15 -4.38
N LEU A 22 1.05 -5.57 -4.12
CA LEU A 22 2.31 -6.14 -4.60
C LEU A 22 2.54 -7.52 -4.00
N GLN A 23 2.29 -7.66 -2.71
CA GLN A 23 2.47 -8.94 -2.05
C GLN A 23 1.51 -9.99 -2.61
N GLU A 24 0.27 -9.60 -2.82
CA GLU A 24 -0.73 -10.52 -3.39
C GLU A 24 -0.34 -10.94 -4.80
N ASN A 25 0.15 -10.00 -5.59
CA ASN A 25 0.59 -10.32 -6.94
C ASN A 25 1.79 -11.27 -6.91
N SER A 26 2.71 -11.03 -5.99
CA SER A 26 3.88 -11.88 -5.85
C SER A 26 3.50 -13.31 -5.48
N VAL A 27 2.54 -13.44 -4.56
CA VAL A 27 2.06 -14.76 -4.15
C VAL A 27 1.40 -15.47 -5.32
N LYS A 28 0.57 -14.76 -6.07
CA LYS A 28 -0.10 -15.34 -7.22
C LYS A 28 0.89 -15.81 -8.25
N MET A 29 1.91 -15.01 -8.50
CA MET A 29 2.94 -15.40 -9.44
C MET A 29 3.71 -16.63 -8.97
N GLY A 30 3.98 -16.69 -7.67
CA GLY A 30 4.64 -17.85 -7.11
C GLY A 30 3.81 -19.11 -7.27
N GLN A 31 2.49 -18.98 -7.20
CA GLN A 31 1.62 -20.13 -7.39
C GLN A 31 1.57 -20.59 -8.85
N LEU A 32 1.75 -19.64 -9.76
CA LEU A 32 1.72 -19.98 -11.18
C LEU A 32 3.03 -20.61 -11.66
N LEU A 33 4.10 -20.22 -10.99
CA LEU A 33 5.40 -20.74 -11.36
C LEU A 33 5.61 -22.12 -10.79
#